data_fd5dfa272555b32fa59f155388dcee8b
#
_entry.id   fd5dfa272555b32fa59f155388dcee8b
#
_cell.length_a   1.000
_cell.length_b   1.000
_cell.length_c   1.000
_cell.angle_alpha   90.00
_cell.angle_beta   90.00
_cell.angle_gamma   90.00
#
_symmetry.space_group_name_H-M   'P 1'
#
loop_
_entity.id
_entity.type
_entity.pdbx_description
1 polymer ?
#
loop_
_entity_poly.entity_id
_entity_poly.type
_entity_poly.pdbx_seq_one_letter_code
_entity_poly.pdbx_strand_id
1 'polypeptide(L)'
;QCLNSSYKNKELLEEHQILCYNHESVATKMPTKTIKNKEGIVVENPNCKIKFKNEQNKFMHPVNVFLDFESTLVNVDNKIGDNSEQYQHHQVNSCGIKFNCIHDDFSKPIKIINNRDSEEVLKQTIETLEEYAKYSYDIIEHNKLNNVLSKEEKLIHKNKTCCDECKNEFTKTNKCRHHDHITGNYISSLCNKCNLKFQYRKFLPVYIHNLKNYDGHFIVNAMAKYGFKYDDEQIITAIP
;
A
#
# COMPACT_ATOMS: atom_id res chain seq x y z
N GLN A 1 -2.61 27.21 -27.10
CA GLN A 1 -1.19 26.87 -27.12
C GLN A 1 -0.92 25.76 -26.13
N CYS A 2 -0.33 24.66 -26.62
CA CYS A 2 0.08 23.56 -25.78
C CYS A 2 1.36 23.96 -25.03
N LEU A 3 1.37 23.79 -23.70
CA LEU A 3 2.53 24.11 -22.85
C LEU A 3 3.57 22.98 -22.79
N ASN A 4 3.33 21.88 -23.50
CA ASN A 4 4.31 20.80 -23.60
C ASN A 4 5.36 21.13 -24.66
N SER A 5 6.51 21.60 -24.24
CA SER A 5 7.44 22.36 -25.08
C SER A 5 8.68 21.61 -25.56
N SER A 6 8.82 20.30 -25.31
CA SER A 6 10.01 19.57 -25.76
C SER A 6 9.68 18.32 -26.53
N TYR A 7 9.85 18.38 -27.86
CA TYR A 7 9.78 17.22 -28.74
C TYR A 7 11.17 16.90 -29.28
N LYS A 8 11.50 15.61 -29.31
CA LYS A 8 12.84 15.15 -29.74
C LYS A 8 13.10 15.33 -31.23
N ASN A 9 12.06 15.37 -32.05
CA ASN A 9 12.15 15.56 -33.50
C ASN A 9 10.90 16.27 -34.06
N LYS A 10 10.97 16.68 -35.34
CA LYS A 10 9.92 17.40 -36.01
C LYS A 10 8.65 16.55 -36.24
N GLU A 11 8.82 15.26 -36.48
CA GLU A 11 7.69 14.32 -36.73
C GLU A 11 6.80 14.17 -35.50
N LEU A 12 7.37 14.02 -34.32
CA LEU A 12 6.61 13.97 -33.06
C LEU A 12 5.90 15.29 -32.75
N LEU A 13 6.47 16.41 -33.15
CA LEU A 13 5.81 17.72 -33.06
C LEU A 13 4.58 17.79 -33.97
N GLU A 14 4.72 17.33 -35.21
CA GLU A 14 3.63 17.35 -36.21
C GLU A 14 2.48 16.43 -35.80
N GLU A 15 2.78 15.19 -35.30
CA GLU A 15 1.77 14.30 -34.75
C GLU A 15 1.03 14.94 -33.56
N HIS A 16 1.78 15.55 -32.64
CA HIS A 16 1.18 16.27 -31.53
C HIS A 16 0.31 17.44 -31.97
N GLN A 17 0.74 18.18 -32.97
CA GLN A 17 -0.03 19.32 -33.50
C GLN A 17 -1.39 18.89 -34.05
N ILE A 18 -1.47 17.77 -34.75
CA ILE A 18 -2.72 17.19 -35.24
C ILE A 18 -3.69 16.92 -34.11
N LEU A 19 -3.21 16.31 -33.04
CA LEU A 19 -4.01 16.02 -31.83
C LEU A 19 -4.42 17.30 -31.10
N CYS A 20 -3.49 18.25 -30.96
CA CYS A 20 -3.70 19.48 -30.21
C CYS A 20 -4.67 20.45 -30.90
N TYR A 21 -4.65 20.52 -32.24
CA TYR A 21 -5.56 21.38 -33.02
C TYR A 21 -7.01 20.88 -33.05
N ASN A 22 -7.20 19.56 -32.85
CA ASN A 22 -8.52 18.96 -32.82
C ASN A 22 -9.22 19.08 -31.46
N HIS A 23 -8.55 19.63 -30.45
CA HIS A 23 -9.12 19.85 -29.12
C HIS A 23 -9.21 21.34 -28.81
N GLU A 24 -10.39 21.77 -28.36
CA GLU A 24 -10.55 23.12 -27.81
C GLU A 24 -9.68 23.28 -26.56
N SER A 25 -9.03 24.43 -26.41
CA SER A 25 -8.25 24.73 -25.22
C SER A 25 -9.16 24.82 -24.00
N VAL A 26 -8.95 23.93 -23.04
CA VAL A 26 -9.68 23.93 -21.77
C VAL A 26 -9.00 24.90 -20.82
N ALA A 27 -9.66 26.04 -20.57
CA ALA A 27 -9.20 26.96 -19.52
C ALA A 27 -9.55 26.37 -18.15
N THR A 28 -8.52 26.10 -17.34
CA THR A 28 -8.72 25.66 -15.96
C THR A 28 -9.30 26.80 -15.13
N LYS A 29 -10.56 26.68 -14.70
CA LYS A 29 -11.18 27.62 -13.76
C LYS A 29 -11.06 27.07 -12.34
N MET A 30 -10.36 27.80 -11.50
CA MET A 30 -10.31 27.48 -10.07
C MET A 30 -11.67 27.76 -9.41
N PRO A 31 -12.18 26.88 -8.56
CA PRO A 31 -13.44 27.11 -7.89
C PRO A 31 -13.35 28.30 -6.93
N THR A 32 -14.38 29.13 -6.91
CA THR A 32 -14.47 30.26 -5.96
C THR A 32 -14.75 29.74 -4.55
N LYS A 33 -14.31 30.47 -3.53
CA LYS A 33 -14.52 30.09 -2.11
C LYS A 33 -16.00 29.99 -1.73
N THR A 34 -16.84 30.80 -2.38
CA THR A 34 -18.26 30.86 -2.09
C THR A 34 -19.07 30.73 -3.38
N ILE A 35 -20.27 30.17 -3.28
CA ILE A 35 -21.29 30.08 -4.33
C ILE A 35 -22.65 30.52 -3.78
N LYS A 36 -23.58 30.91 -4.66
CA LYS A 36 -24.97 31.10 -4.26
C LYS A 36 -25.72 29.76 -4.38
N ASN A 37 -26.43 29.38 -3.32
CA ASN A 37 -27.32 28.23 -3.36
C ASN A 37 -28.59 28.52 -4.20
N LYS A 38 -29.48 27.55 -4.31
CA LYS A 38 -30.74 27.69 -5.08
C LYS A 38 -31.66 28.80 -4.57
N GLU A 39 -31.47 29.22 -3.32
CA GLU A 39 -32.25 30.28 -2.65
C GLU A 39 -31.53 31.64 -2.73
N GLY A 40 -30.40 31.74 -3.44
CA GLY A 40 -29.63 32.96 -3.60
C GLY A 40 -28.71 33.32 -2.42
N ILE A 41 -28.68 32.48 -1.38
CA ILE A 41 -27.84 32.68 -0.18
C ILE A 41 -26.39 32.32 -0.51
N VAL A 42 -25.46 33.16 -0.08
CA VAL A 42 -24.01 32.90 -0.24
C VAL A 42 -23.57 31.82 0.75
N VAL A 43 -23.12 30.69 0.22
CA VAL A 43 -22.63 29.57 1.01
C VAL A 43 -21.20 29.20 0.61
N GLU A 44 -20.49 28.48 1.47
CA GLU A 44 -19.16 27.97 1.15
C GLU A 44 -19.25 26.99 -0.03
N ASN A 45 -18.37 27.14 -1.01
CA ASN A 45 -18.33 26.25 -2.17
C ASN A 45 -17.67 24.91 -1.76
N PRO A 46 -18.42 23.79 -1.77
CA PRO A 46 -17.85 22.49 -1.39
C PRO A 46 -16.73 22.01 -2.33
N ASN A 47 -16.67 22.56 -3.54
CA ASN A 47 -15.66 22.20 -4.55
C ASN A 47 -14.33 22.95 -4.37
N CYS A 48 -14.25 23.98 -3.50
CA CYS A 48 -12.99 24.67 -3.22
C CYS A 48 -12.09 23.93 -2.22
N LYS A 49 -12.57 22.83 -1.65
CA LYS A 49 -11.81 21.97 -0.74
C LYS A 49 -11.61 20.59 -1.35
N ILE A 50 -10.36 20.17 -1.43
CA ILE A 50 -10.03 18.79 -1.75
C ILE A 50 -10.39 17.94 -0.52
N LYS A 51 -11.35 17.05 -0.69
CA LYS A 51 -11.71 16.06 0.34
C LYS A 51 -11.06 14.74 0.02
N PHE A 52 -10.47 14.13 1.03
CA PHE A 52 -9.99 12.76 0.91
C PHE A 52 -11.19 11.82 0.75
N LYS A 53 -11.28 11.12 -0.39
CA LYS A 53 -12.44 10.28 -0.73
C LYS A 53 -12.32 8.84 -0.21
N ASN A 54 -11.09 8.36 -0.07
CA ASN A 54 -10.81 6.96 0.28
C ASN A 54 -10.34 6.87 1.74
N GLU A 55 -11.25 7.13 2.67
CA GLU A 55 -10.92 7.14 4.11
C GLU A 55 -10.40 5.79 4.62
N GLN A 56 -10.82 4.67 3.98
CA GLN A 56 -10.26 3.35 4.26
C GLN A 56 -8.74 3.25 3.98
N ASN A 57 -8.19 4.13 3.12
CA ASN A 57 -6.75 4.15 2.83
C ASN A 57 -5.94 4.92 3.89
N LYS A 58 -6.61 5.59 4.84
CA LYS A 58 -5.94 6.19 6.01
C LYS A 58 -5.60 5.14 7.07
N PHE A 59 -6.21 3.98 6.98
CA PHE A 59 -6.00 2.92 7.96
C PHE A 59 -4.64 2.28 7.75
N MET A 60 -3.77 2.40 8.75
CA MET A 60 -2.45 1.80 8.71
C MET A 60 -2.57 0.29 8.84
N HIS A 61 -1.92 -0.44 7.93
CA HIS A 61 -1.83 -1.89 8.07
C HIS A 61 -0.97 -2.21 9.30
N PRO A 62 -1.41 -3.13 10.18
CA PRO A 62 -0.73 -3.36 11.45
C PRO A 62 0.63 -4.03 11.30
N VAL A 63 0.88 -4.66 10.16
CA VAL A 63 2.14 -5.34 9.86
C VAL A 63 2.67 -4.90 8.51
N ASN A 64 3.99 -4.92 8.37
CA ASN A 64 4.68 -4.67 7.11
C ASN A 64 6.04 -5.37 7.11
N VAL A 65 6.59 -5.56 5.91
CA VAL A 65 7.94 -6.08 5.71
C VAL A 65 8.78 -5.05 5.00
N PHE A 66 10.00 -4.84 5.45
CA PHE A 66 11.05 -4.13 4.73
C PHE A 66 12.06 -5.13 4.21
N LEU A 67 12.44 -4.97 2.94
CA LEU A 67 13.36 -5.86 2.26
C LEU A 67 14.34 -5.05 1.42
N ASP A 68 15.59 -5.46 1.44
CA ASP A 68 16.66 -4.86 0.66
C ASP A 68 17.65 -5.92 0.20
N PHE A 69 18.10 -5.84 -1.05
CA PHE A 69 19.07 -6.76 -1.62
C PHE A 69 20.42 -6.09 -1.79
N GLU A 70 21.48 -6.88 -1.56
CA GLU A 70 22.83 -6.53 -1.95
C GLU A 70 23.32 -7.46 -3.06
N SER A 71 24.09 -6.91 -4.00
CA SER A 71 24.58 -7.67 -5.13
C SER A 71 26.06 -7.42 -5.42
N THR A 72 26.70 -8.44 -5.97
CA THR A 72 28.05 -8.36 -6.50
C THR A 72 27.99 -8.13 -8.00
N LEU A 73 28.84 -7.23 -8.50
CA LEU A 73 29.00 -6.98 -9.92
C LEU A 73 29.99 -8.00 -10.51
N VAL A 74 29.50 -8.81 -11.42
CA VAL A 74 30.34 -9.76 -12.15
C VAL A 74 30.50 -9.27 -13.57
N ASN A 75 31.78 -9.13 -14.01
CA ASN A 75 32.06 -8.76 -15.39
C ASN A 75 31.69 -9.91 -16.32
N VAL A 76 30.97 -9.59 -17.37
CA VAL A 76 30.59 -10.54 -18.42
C VAL A 76 30.87 -9.90 -19.77
N ASP A 77 31.33 -10.73 -20.71
CA ASP A 77 31.58 -10.33 -22.09
C ASP A 77 30.48 -10.97 -22.96
N ASN A 78 29.32 -10.37 -22.97
CA ASN A 78 28.17 -10.92 -23.68
C ASN A 78 27.60 -9.92 -24.68
N LYS A 79 27.68 -10.26 -25.96
CA LYS A 79 27.08 -9.48 -27.04
C LYS A 79 25.57 -9.83 -27.13
N ILE A 80 24.67 -8.89 -26.79
CA ILE A 80 23.22 -9.12 -26.79
C ILE A 80 22.61 -8.76 -28.16
N GLY A 81 23.30 -7.99 -28.99
CA GLY A 81 22.83 -7.57 -30.30
C GLY A 81 23.90 -6.79 -31.06
N ASP A 82 23.56 -6.28 -32.24
CA ASP A 82 24.54 -5.59 -33.09
C ASP A 82 25.10 -4.30 -32.47
N ASN A 83 24.31 -3.65 -31.57
CA ASN A 83 24.63 -2.38 -30.93
C ASN A 83 24.53 -2.40 -29.40
N SER A 84 24.49 -3.58 -28.77
CA SER A 84 24.34 -3.72 -27.33
C SER A 84 25.22 -4.81 -26.77
N GLU A 85 26.05 -4.45 -25.78
CA GLU A 85 26.93 -5.35 -25.05
C GLU A 85 26.58 -5.34 -23.58
N GLN A 86 26.49 -6.52 -22.96
CA GLN A 86 26.37 -6.67 -21.53
C GLN A 86 27.80 -6.79 -20.97
N TYR A 87 28.21 -5.80 -20.21
CA TYR A 87 29.55 -5.77 -19.61
C TYR A 87 29.54 -6.18 -18.13
N GLN A 88 28.39 -6.14 -17.48
CA GLN A 88 28.24 -6.53 -16.08
C GLN A 88 26.93 -7.27 -15.84
N HIS A 89 27.00 -8.23 -14.94
CA HIS A 89 25.84 -8.93 -14.39
C HIS A 89 25.78 -8.74 -12.88
N HIS A 90 24.62 -8.33 -12.37
CA HIS A 90 24.39 -8.18 -10.95
C HIS A 90 23.90 -9.52 -10.37
N GLN A 91 24.70 -10.07 -9.46
CA GLN A 91 24.37 -11.31 -8.74
C GLN A 91 24.03 -10.98 -7.30
N VAL A 92 22.80 -11.27 -6.88
CA VAL A 92 22.39 -11.11 -5.48
C VAL A 92 23.26 -12.00 -4.60
N ASN A 93 23.84 -11.43 -3.55
CA ASN A 93 24.65 -12.16 -2.58
C ASN A 93 24.07 -12.15 -1.18
N SER A 94 23.21 -11.19 -0.87
CA SER A 94 22.53 -11.11 0.40
C SER A 94 21.18 -10.38 0.32
N CYS A 95 20.33 -10.64 1.32
CA CYS A 95 19.05 -9.97 1.50
C CYS A 95 18.81 -9.71 2.98
N GLY A 96 18.48 -8.48 3.31
CA GLY A 96 18.00 -8.08 4.64
C GLY A 96 16.48 -8.02 4.66
N ILE A 97 15.84 -8.70 5.63
CA ILE A 97 14.38 -8.74 5.75
C ILE A 97 13.99 -8.40 7.18
N LYS A 98 13.09 -7.44 7.34
CA LYS A 98 12.52 -7.04 8.64
C LYS A 98 11.02 -7.12 8.59
N PHE A 99 10.43 -8.01 9.39
CA PHE A 99 8.99 -8.01 9.69
C PHE A 99 8.72 -7.07 10.86
N ASN A 100 7.85 -6.11 10.66
CA ASN A 100 7.49 -5.11 11.64
C ASN A 100 6.00 -5.14 11.93
N CYS A 101 5.64 -5.07 13.19
CA CYS A 101 4.26 -4.94 13.66
C CYS A 101 4.12 -3.67 14.49
N ILE A 102 2.92 -3.05 14.50
CA ILE A 102 2.61 -1.91 15.37
C ILE A 102 2.72 -2.26 16.87
N HIS A 103 2.61 -3.53 17.20
CA HIS A 103 2.88 -4.08 18.53
C HIS A 103 4.21 -4.82 18.48
N ASP A 104 5.22 -4.30 19.15
CA ASP A 104 6.60 -4.79 19.09
C ASP A 104 6.75 -6.27 19.44
N ASP A 105 5.92 -6.79 20.34
CA ASP A 105 5.91 -8.21 20.73
C ASP A 105 5.70 -9.18 19.56
N PHE A 106 5.06 -8.72 18.49
CA PHE A 106 4.81 -9.49 17.27
C PHE A 106 5.80 -9.19 16.14
N SER A 107 6.70 -8.24 16.34
CA SER A 107 7.78 -7.97 15.39
C SER A 107 8.82 -9.07 15.42
N LYS A 108 9.45 -9.35 14.26
CA LYS A 108 10.56 -10.32 14.17
C LYS A 108 11.89 -9.57 14.13
N PRO A 109 12.98 -10.15 14.63
CA PRO A 109 14.32 -9.60 14.43
C PRO A 109 14.64 -9.48 12.94
N ILE A 110 15.63 -8.67 12.59
CA ILE A 110 16.12 -8.61 11.21
C ILE A 110 16.71 -9.98 10.86
N LYS A 111 16.25 -10.55 9.75
CA LYS A 111 16.81 -11.76 9.15
C LYS A 111 17.74 -11.35 8.02
N ILE A 112 18.97 -11.81 8.06
CA ILE A 112 19.95 -11.62 7.00
C ILE A 112 20.17 -12.96 6.33
N ILE A 113 19.91 -13.02 5.04
CA ILE A 113 20.20 -14.15 4.16
C ILE A 113 21.47 -13.80 3.40
N ASN A 114 22.47 -14.66 3.45
CA ASN A 114 23.76 -14.45 2.77
C ASN A 114 24.24 -15.77 2.20
N ASN A 115 24.49 -15.82 0.89
CA ASN A 115 25.04 -16.97 0.20
C ASN A 115 25.82 -16.51 -1.03
N ARG A 116 26.83 -17.32 -1.42
CA ARG A 116 27.56 -17.12 -2.69
C ARG A 116 26.70 -17.52 -3.89
N ASP A 117 25.76 -18.43 -3.69
CA ASP A 117 24.76 -18.79 -4.69
C ASP A 117 23.59 -17.81 -4.65
N SER A 118 23.48 -16.99 -5.67
CA SER A 118 22.42 -15.99 -5.85
C SER A 118 21.02 -16.63 -5.85
N GLU A 119 20.91 -17.82 -6.43
CA GLU A 119 19.65 -18.54 -6.52
C GLU A 119 19.15 -18.99 -5.14
N GLU A 120 20.07 -19.42 -4.29
CA GLU A 120 19.74 -19.83 -2.93
C GLU A 120 19.31 -18.62 -2.08
N VAL A 121 19.93 -17.44 -2.26
CA VAL A 121 19.49 -16.20 -1.60
C VAL A 121 18.06 -15.85 -2.01
N LEU A 122 17.79 -15.87 -3.31
CA LEU A 122 16.47 -15.54 -3.85
C LEU A 122 15.41 -16.53 -3.37
N LYS A 123 15.69 -17.82 -3.41
CA LYS A 123 14.79 -18.88 -2.90
C LYS A 123 14.44 -18.69 -1.44
N GLN A 124 15.46 -18.55 -0.58
CA GLN A 124 15.26 -18.34 0.87
C GLN A 124 14.52 -17.02 1.17
N THR A 125 14.71 -16.00 0.33
CA THR A 125 13.95 -14.75 0.42
C THR A 125 12.46 -15.00 0.21
N ILE A 126 12.09 -15.70 -0.86
CA ILE A 126 10.69 -16.05 -1.17
C ILE A 126 10.08 -16.90 -0.04
N GLU A 127 10.77 -17.95 0.39
CA GLU A 127 10.32 -18.82 1.50
C GLU A 127 10.08 -18.00 2.78
N THR A 128 10.94 -17.01 3.07
CA THR A 128 10.79 -16.12 4.23
C THR A 128 9.58 -15.20 4.08
N LEU A 129 9.33 -14.67 2.88
CA LEU A 129 8.15 -13.85 2.63
C LEU A 129 6.85 -14.66 2.77
N GLU A 130 6.84 -15.92 2.33
CA GLU A 130 5.71 -16.84 2.55
C GLU A 130 5.47 -17.12 4.02
N GLU A 131 6.54 -17.40 4.78
CA GLU A 131 6.46 -17.57 6.23
C GLU A 131 5.85 -16.34 6.91
N TYR A 132 6.32 -15.14 6.52
CA TYR A 132 5.82 -13.89 7.08
C TYR A 132 4.38 -13.57 6.65
N ALA A 133 3.98 -13.96 5.45
CA ALA A 133 2.59 -13.83 5.01
C ALA A 133 1.64 -14.70 5.85
N LYS A 134 2.01 -15.96 6.09
CA LYS A 134 1.26 -16.87 6.99
C LYS A 134 1.21 -16.33 8.41
N TYR A 135 2.36 -15.90 8.95
CA TYR A 135 2.43 -15.32 10.29
C TYR A 135 1.58 -14.05 10.43
N SER A 136 1.60 -13.18 9.42
CA SER A 136 0.73 -11.98 9.36
C SER A 136 -0.75 -12.35 9.40
N TYR A 137 -1.14 -13.35 8.61
CA TYR A 137 -2.51 -13.85 8.61
C TYR A 137 -2.92 -14.37 9.98
N ASP A 138 -2.05 -15.18 10.63
CA ASP A 138 -2.30 -15.74 11.95
C ASP A 138 -2.47 -14.64 13.01
N ILE A 139 -1.62 -13.61 13.00
CA ILE A 139 -1.75 -12.48 13.94
C ILE A 139 -3.09 -11.78 13.77
N ILE A 140 -3.50 -11.50 12.52
CA ILE A 140 -4.68 -10.68 12.23
C ILE A 140 -5.98 -11.48 12.40
N GLU A 141 -6.01 -12.76 11.99
CA GLU A 141 -7.25 -13.54 11.95
C GLU A 141 -7.46 -14.41 13.18
N HIS A 142 -6.40 -15.00 13.76
CA HIS A 142 -6.53 -15.92 14.88
C HIS A 142 -6.42 -15.24 16.26
N ASN A 143 -5.72 -14.12 16.37
CA ASN A 143 -5.67 -13.32 17.60
C ASN A 143 -6.87 -12.39 17.78
N LYS A 144 -8.02 -12.74 17.21
CA LYS A 144 -9.29 -12.09 17.53
C LYS A 144 -9.65 -12.39 18.98
N LEU A 145 -8.84 -11.88 19.90
CA LEU A 145 -9.12 -11.94 21.32
C LEU A 145 -10.48 -11.31 21.54
N ASN A 146 -11.36 -12.05 22.19
CA ASN A 146 -12.66 -11.53 22.58
C ASN A 146 -12.44 -10.22 23.34
N ASN A 147 -12.96 -9.12 22.82
CA ASN A 147 -12.89 -7.82 23.47
C ASN A 147 -13.54 -7.90 24.86
N VAL A 148 -12.74 -8.15 25.87
CA VAL A 148 -13.17 -8.14 27.28
C VAL A 148 -12.99 -6.73 27.79
N LEU A 149 -14.05 -5.94 27.65
CA LEU A 149 -14.10 -4.58 28.21
C LEU A 149 -13.90 -4.58 29.71
N SER A 150 -13.08 -3.68 30.21
CA SER A 150 -13.04 -3.32 31.61
C SER A 150 -14.40 -2.74 32.09
N LYS A 151 -14.58 -2.59 33.38
CA LYS A 151 -15.81 -1.98 33.92
C LYS A 151 -15.97 -0.54 33.44
N GLU A 152 -14.87 0.21 33.39
CA GLU A 152 -14.79 1.58 32.92
C GLU A 152 -15.12 1.71 31.44
N GLU A 153 -14.54 0.85 30.61
CA GLU A 153 -14.79 0.81 29.16
C GLU A 153 -16.24 0.44 28.83
N LYS A 154 -16.82 -0.50 29.60
CA LYS A 154 -18.26 -0.82 29.50
C LYS A 154 -19.14 0.39 29.78
N LEU A 155 -18.78 1.18 30.80
CA LEU A 155 -19.50 2.39 31.15
C LEU A 155 -19.36 3.47 30.09
N ILE A 156 -18.12 3.70 29.61
CA ILE A 156 -17.83 4.64 28.51
C ILE A 156 -18.63 4.25 27.28
N HIS A 157 -18.55 2.98 26.85
CA HIS A 157 -19.30 2.51 25.68
C HIS A 157 -20.82 2.68 25.89
N LYS A 158 -21.34 2.32 27.05
CA LYS A 158 -22.78 2.44 27.37
C LYS A 158 -23.28 3.86 27.25
N ASN A 159 -22.54 4.84 27.80
CA ASN A 159 -22.93 6.23 27.88
C ASN A 159 -22.72 7.02 26.57
N LYS A 160 -21.97 6.48 25.61
CA LYS A 160 -21.75 7.12 24.31
C LYS A 160 -23.05 7.15 23.52
N THR A 161 -23.46 8.32 23.08
CA THR A 161 -24.69 8.55 22.28
C THR A 161 -24.40 8.72 20.79
N CYS A 162 -23.16 9.12 20.43
CA CYS A 162 -22.76 9.41 19.07
C CYS A 162 -21.55 8.56 18.66
N CYS A 163 -21.45 8.22 17.38
CA CYS A 163 -20.31 7.57 16.78
C CYS A 163 -19.04 8.43 16.87
N ASP A 164 -17.93 7.87 17.36
CA ASP A 164 -16.67 8.60 17.53
C ASP A 164 -16.10 9.08 16.20
N GLU A 165 -16.38 8.42 15.09
CA GLU A 165 -15.89 8.77 13.75
C GLU A 165 -16.80 9.77 13.04
N CYS A 166 -18.03 9.41 12.73
CA CYS A 166 -18.93 10.26 11.93
C CYS A 166 -19.77 11.25 12.74
N LYS A 167 -19.70 11.18 14.08
CA LYS A 167 -20.43 12.02 15.04
C LYS A 167 -21.97 11.91 14.98
N ASN A 168 -22.50 11.03 14.14
CA ASN A 168 -23.93 10.78 14.09
C ASN A 168 -24.40 10.02 15.33
N GLU A 169 -25.62 10.27 15.77
CA GLU A 169 -26.25 9.57 16.88
C GLU A 169 -26.42 8.08 16.57
N PHE A 170 -26.28 7.25 17.60
CA PHE A 170 -26.50 5.83 17.47
C PHE A 170 -28.01 5.52 17.40
N THR A 171 -28.36 4.59 16.52
CA THR A 171 -29.66 3.92 16.56
C THR A 171 -29.60 2.74 17.53
N LYS A 172 -30.78 2.16 17.87
CA LYS A 172 -30.86 1.03 18.82
C LYS A 172 -29.98 -0.19 18.44
N THR A 173 -29.64 -0.35 17.16
CA THR A 173 -29.01 -1.56 16.62
C THR A 173 -27.66 -1.35 15.92
N ASN A 174 -27.18 -0.10 15.77
CA ASN A 174 -25.99 0.17 14.96
C ASN A 174 -24.72 0.47 15.74
N LYS A 175 -24.74 0.37 17.07
CA LYS A 175 -23.61 0.70 17.93
C LYS A 175 -22.67 -0.50 18.10
N CYS A 176 -21.42 -0.34 17.67
CA CYS A 176 -20.37 -1.36 17.73
C CYS A 176 -19.26 -0.97 18.69
N ARG A 177 -18.65 -1.95 19.31
CA ARG A 177 -17.41 -1.84 20.07
C ARG A 177 -16.24 -2.01 19.11
N HIS A 178 -15.61 -0.90 18.74
CA HIS A 178 -14.39 -0.95 17.94
C HIS A 178 -13.20 -1.28 18.85
N HIS A 179 -12.41 -2.26 18.46
CA HIS A 179 -11.28 -2.78 19.21
C HIS A 179 -10.10 -3.08 18.28
N ASP A 180 -8.94 -3.11 18.84
CA ASP A 180 -7.74 -3.58 18.15
C ASP A 180 -7.84 -5.09 17.89
N HIS A 181 -7.68 -5.49 16.63
CA HIS A 181 -7.86 -6.90 16.24
C HIS A 181 -6.71 -7.80 16.68
N ILE A 182 -5.55 -7.23 17.03
CA ILE A 182 -4.38 -7.98 17.50
C ILE A 182 -4.44 -8.16 19.01
N THR A 183 -4.68 -7.06 19.74
CA THR A 183 -4.64 -7.07 21.22
C THR A 183 -6.00 -7.26 21.85
N GLY A 184 -7.09 -7.05 21.11
CA GLY A 184 -8.45 -7.06 21.63
C GLY A 184 -8.82 -5.82 22.47
N ASN A 185 -7.92 -4.86 22.61
CA ASN A 185 -8.15 -3.65 23.42
C ASN A 185 -9.25 -2.77 22.80
N TYR A 186 -10.12 -2.25 23.66
CA TYR A 186 -11.15 -1.32 23.23
C TYR A 186 -10.53 0.00 22.74
N ILE A 187 -11.00 0.49 21.59
CA ILE A 187 -10.54 1.75 21.00
C ILE A 187 -11.65 2.81 21.10
N SER A 188 -12.86 2.49 20.61
CA SER A 188 -13.93 3.50 20.51
C SER A 188 -15.32 2.88 20.29
N SER A 189 -16.35 3.73 20.37
CA SER A 189 -17.72 3.35 19.98
C SER A 189 -18.01 3.85 18.57
N LEU A 190 -18.26 2.94 17.64
CA LEU A 190 -18.54 3.26 16.25
C LEU A 190 -19.92 2.78 15.82
N CYS A 191 -20.49 3.41 14.79
CA CYS A 191 -21.64 2.82 14.10
C CYS A 191 -21.16 1.72 13.14
N ASN A 192 -22.04 0.79 12.78
CA ASN A 192 -21.72 -0.32 11.86
C ASN A 192 -21.01 0.15 10.60
N LYS A 193 -21.51 1.23 9.97
CA LYS A 193 -20.93 1.78 8.74
C LYS A 193 -19.50 2.26 8.92
N CYS A 194 -19.19 2.90 10.05
CA CYS A 194 -17.84 3.35 10.34
C CYS A 194 -16.95 2.18 10.76
N ASN A 195 -17.45 1.25 11.57
CA ASN A 195 -16.68 0.08 12.00
C ASN A 195 -16.22 -0.78 10.83
N LEU A 196 -17.06 -0.96 9.79
CA LEU A 196 -16.69 -1.69 8.57
C LEU A 196 -15.56 -1.03 7.77
N LYS A 197 -15.31 0.27 7.95
CA LYS A 197 -14.18 0.95 7.30
C LYS A 197 -12.83 0.60 7.90
N PHE A 198 -12.80 0.13 9.13
CA PHE A 198 -11.58 -0.21 9.89
C PHE A 198 -11.24 -1.70 9.84
N GLN A 199 -11.64 -2.40 8.79
CA GLN A 199 -11.24 -3.79 8.58
C GLN A 199 -9.84 -3.86 7.99
N TYR A 200 -8.97 -4.68 8.57
CA TYR A 200 -7.67 -4.98 8.02
C TYR A 200 -7.81 -5.68 6.66
N ARG A 201 -7.06 -5.21 5.69
CA ARG A 201 -7.00 -5.86 4.38
C ARG A 201 -6.15 -7.11 4.50
N LYS A 202 -6.55 -8.17 3.81
CA LYS A 202 -5.86 -9.47 3.80
C LYS A 202 -4.70 -9.46 2.80
N PHE A 203 -3.67 -8.65 3.07
CA PHE A 203 -2.42 -8.65 2.31
C PHE A 203 -1.25 -8.30 3.22
N LEU A 204 -0.05 -8.70 2.87
CA LEU A 204 1.18 -8.31 3.54
C LEU A 204 1.88 -7.23 2.72
N PRO A 205 1.97 -5.97 3.20
CA PRO A 205 2.75 -4.94 2.53
C PRO A 205 4.24 -5.27 2.62
N VAL A 206 4.92 -5.32 1.47
CA VAL A 206 6.38 -5.47 1.38
C VAL A 206 6.94 -4.22 0.75
N TYR A 207 7.80 -3.52 1.49
CA TYR A 207 8.48 -2.31 1.03
C TYR A 207 9.91 -2.69 0.62
N ILE A 208 10.24 -2.43 -0.63
CA ILE A 208 11.54 -2.72 -1.23
C ILE A 208 12.13 -1.41 -1.74
N HIS A 209 13.37 -1.11 -1.32
CA HIS A 209 14.05 0.08 -1.81
C HIS A 209 14.32 -0.06 -3.30
N ASN A 210 14.13 1.04 -4.06
CA ASN A 210 14.37 1.10 -5.51
C ASN A 210 13.75 -0.07 -6.33
N LEU A 211 12.59 -0.58 -5.90
CA LEU A 211 11.91 -1.72 -6.53
C LEU A 211 11.80 -1.58 -8.05
N LYS A 212 11.38 -0.41 -8.54
CA LYS A 212 11.11 -0.17 -9.95
C LYS A 212 12.38 -0.27 -10.83
N ASN A 213 13.49 0.23 -10.34
CA ASN A 213 14.67 0.43 -11.17
C ASN A 213 15.75 -0.66 -10.98
N TYR A 214 15.68 -1.43 -9.90
CA TYR A 214 16.72 -2.38 -9.55
C TYR A 214 16.21 -3.67 -8.92
N ASP A 215 15.80 -3.64 -7.64
CA ASP A 215 15.47 -4.84 -6.87
C ASP A 215 14.25 -5.60 -7.40
N GLY A 216 13.37 -4.90 -8.13
CA GLY A 216 12.23 -5.51 -8.80
C GLY A 216 12.61 -6.62 -9.78
N HIS A 217 13.75 -6.51 -10.44
CA HIS A 217 14.23 -7.55 -11.36
C HIS A 217 14.55 -8.85 -10.64
N PHE A 218 15.15 -8.78 -9.45
CA PHE A 218 15.49 -9.95 -8.65
C PHE A 218 14.23 -10.63 -8.12
N ILE A 219 13.34 -9.84 -7.52
CA ILE A 219 12.12 -10.39 -6.89
C ILE A 219 11.17 -11.00 -7.92
N VAL A 220 10.95 -10.33 -9.07
CA VAL A 220 10.08 -10.83 -10.13
C VAL A 220 10.62 -12.14 -10.72
N ASN A 221 11.92 -12.21 -10.97
CA ASN A 221 12.56 -13.44 -11.47
C ASN A 221 12.49 -14.57 -10.43
N ALA A 222 12.73 -14.26 -9.15
CA ALA A 222 12.62 -15.25 -8.08
C ALA A 222 11.19 -15.78 -7.94
N MET A 223 10.19 -14.89 -8.02
CA MET A 223 8.78 -15.27 -7.97
C MET A 223 8.38 -16.13 -9.16
N ALA A 224 8.84 -15.82 -10.37
CA ALA A 224 8.57 -16.62 -11.56
C ALA A 224 9.21 -18.02 -11.48
N LYS A 225 10.37 -18.14 -10.85
CA LYS A 225 11.16 -19.38 -10.80
C LYS A 225 10.77 -20.29 -9.64
N TYR A 226 10.61 -19.71 -8.46
CA TYR A 226 10.34 -20.47 -7.23
C TYR A 226 8.87 -20.48 -6.87
N GLY A 227 8.10 -19.64 -7.55
CA GLY A 227 6.66 -19.47 -7.50
C GLY A 227 6.04 -19.71 -6.13
N PHE A 228 5.31 -18.75 -5.62
CA PHE A 228 4.40 -19.10 -4.56
C PHE A 228 3.49 -20.20 -5.11
N LYS A 229 3.43 -21.36 -4.47
CA LYS A 229 2.43 -22.37 -4.79
C LYS A 229 1.10 -21.83 -4.31
N TYR A 230 0.39 -21.17 -5.21
CA TYR A 230 -0.88 -20.55 -4.88
C TYR A 230 -2.00 -21.59 -4.84
N ASP A 231 -2.75 -21.56 -3.77
CA ASP A 231 -4.19 -21.75 -3.88
C ASP A 231 -4.74 -20.55 -4.67
N ASP A 232 -5.70 -20.74 -5.55
CA ASP A 232 -6.21 -19.77 -6.55
C ASP A 232 -6.65 -18.39 -5.99
N GLU A 233 -6.54 -18.15 -4.69
CA GLU A 233 -6.98 -16.94 -4.00
C GLU A 233 -5.85 -15.94 -3.65
N GLN A 234 -4.59 -16.27 -3.89
CA GLN A 234 -3.47 -15.39 -3.53
C GLN A 234 -2.94 -14.65 -4.75
N ILE A 235 -3.05 -13.33 -4.75
CA ILE A 235 -2.57 -12.47 -5.82
C ILE A 235 -1.43 -11.59 -5.29
N ILE A 236 -0.29 -11.56 -6.01
CA ILE A 236 0.75 -10.58 -5.77
C ILE A 236 0.53 -9.40 -6.69
N THR A 237 0.48 -8.21 -6.08
CA THR A 237 0.37 -6.96 -6.83
C THR A 237 1.61 -6.12 -6.55
N ALA A 238 2.35 -5.79 -7.61
CA ALA A 238 3.43 -4.81 -7.53
C ALA A 238 2.86 -3.41 -7.79
N ILE A 239 3.18 -2.48 -6.90
CA ILE A 239 2.87 -1.05 -7.06
C ILE A 239 4.20 -0.36 -7.29
N PRO A 240 4.44 0.21 -8.50
CA PRO A 240 5.70 0.85 -8.85
C PRO A 240 5.93 2.18 -8.12
#